data_2edf0274d36e50e1d612801a7c11678d
#
_entry.id   2edf0274d36e50e1d612801a7c11678d
#
_cell.length_a   1.000
_cell.length_b   1.000
_cell.length_c   1.000
_cell.angle_alpha   90.00
_cell.angle_beta   90.00
_cell.angle_gamma   90.00
#
_symmetry.space_group_name_H-M   'P 1'
#
loop_
_entity.id
_entity.type
_entity.pdbx_description
1 polymer ?
#
loop_
_entity_poly.entity_id
_entity_poly.type
_entity_poly.pdbx_seq_one_letter_code
_entity_poly.pdbx_strand_id
1 'polypeptide(L)'
;MKKFLRVFLIFIGVFFLASCGSKIETKTFVGSPQYGIDSTLTYTYQGDKVLTQTAKNIVSYDKLGITKEEAKTALEPVSKQYEDIKGLDYKLTYEDKQAIEKLTINYEKLDYDKAKKVDGIQIDGDSSKGISMKKSQELVESQGYTEQK
;
A
#
# COMPACT_ATOMS: atom_id res chain seq x y z
N MET A 1 -0.98 -42.47 -19.25
CA MET A 1 -0.41 -41.15 -19.59
C MET A 1 -0.56 -40.26 -18.37
N LYS A 2 0.53 -40.08 -17.64
CA LYS A 2 0.52 -39.30 -16.36
C LYS A 2 0.83 -37.86 -16.67
N LYS A 3 -0.18 -36.94 -16.48
CA LYS A 3 0.01 -35.48 -16.60
C LYS A 3 0.71 -35.01 -15.33
N PHE A 4 1.97 -34.65 -15.45
CA PHE A 4 2.70 -33.97 -14.38
C PHE A 4 2.21 -32.53 -14.26
N LEU A 5 1.48 -32.25 -13.20
CA LEU A 5 1.15 -30.88 -12.77
C LEU A 5 2.41 -30.27 -12.17
N ARG A 6 3.11 -29.42 -12.93
CA ARG A 6 4.25 -28.66 -12.41
C ARG A 6 3.72 -27.50 -11.57
N VAL A 7 3.75 -27.69 -10.27
CA VAL A 7 3.60 -26.59 -9.30
C VAL A 7 4.86 -25.72 -9.42
N PHE A 8 4.69 -24.52 -9.96
CA PHE A 8 5.76 -23.53 -10.03
C PHE A 8 5.85 -22.84 -8.66
N LEU A 9 6.70 -23.42 -7.78
CA LEU A 9 7.06 -22.81 -6.51
C LEU A 9 8.02 -21.65 -6.82
N ILE A 10 7.51 -20.41 -6.78
CA ILE A 10 8.36 -19.24 -6.83
C ILE A 10 9.07 -19.15 -5.47
N PHE A 11 10.28 -19.69 -5.42
CA PHE A 11 11.21 -19.44 -4.34
C PHE A 11 11.67 -17.98 -4.46
N ILE A 12 11.08 -17.09 -3.67
CA ILE A 12 11.66 -15.76 -3.45
C ILE A 12 12.88 -16.00 -2.57
N GLY A 13 14.04 -16.08 -3.23
CA GLY A 13 15.33 -16.20 -2.56
C GLY A 13 15.57 -14.96 -1.70
N VAL A 14 15.56 -15.15 -0.39
CA VAL A 14 16.01 -14.14 0.58
C VAL A 14 17.53 -14.08 0.44
N PHE A 15 18.02 -13.10 -0.31
CA PHE A 15 19.46 -12.78 -0.31
C PHE A 15 19.80 -12.13 1.02
N PHE A 16 20.42 -12.88 1.90
CA PHE A 16 21.08 -12.36 3.09
C PHE A 16 22.36 -11.61 2.69
N LEU A 17 22.29 -10.32 2.53
CA LEU A 17 23.47 -9.48 2.64
C LEU A 17 23.70 -9.22 4.13
N ALA A 18 24.66 -9.91 4.70
CA ALA A 18 25.19 -9.60 6.03
C ALA A 18 25.94 -8.27 5.94
N SER A 19 25.21 -7.17 6.01
CA SER A 19 25.72 -5.83 6.27
C SER A 19 25.50 -5.55 7.76
N CYS A 20 26.46 -4.92 8.40
CA CYS A 20 26.42 -4.44 9.79
C CYS A 20 25.44 -3.27 9.97
N GLY A 21 24.23 -3.42 9.48
CA GLY A 21 23.06 -2.54 9.61
C GLY A 21 21.85 -3.37 10.00
N SER A 22 20.84 -2.76 10.60
CA SER A 22 19.57 -3.43 10.90
C SER A 22 19.03 -4.11 9.65
N LYS A 23 18.52 -5.33 9.82
CA LYS A 23 17.93 -6.12 8.74
C LYS A 23 16.73 -5.38 8.12
N ILE A 24 16.55 -5.50 6.82
CA ILE A 24 15.32 -5.05 6.16
C ILE A 24 14.22 -6.07 6.47
N GLU A 25 13.10 -5.59 6.95
CA GLU A 25 11.96 -6.38 7.37
C GLU A 25 10.68 -5.87 6.69
N THR A 26 9.64 -6.69 6.70
CA THR A 26 8.35 -6.36 6.10
C THR A 26 7.24 -6.70 7.07
N LYS A 27 6.25 -5.80 7.19
CA LYS A 27 4.99 -6.03 7.91
C LYS A 27 3.82 -5.75 6.99
N THR A 28 2.80 -6.59 7.08
CA THR A 28 1.55 -6.44 6.31
C THR A 28 0.38 -6.34 7.27
N PHE A 29 -0.49 -5.37 7.01
CA PHE A 29 -1.71 -5.12 7.77
C PHE A 29 -2.91 -5.21 6.83
N VAL A 30 -4.00 -5.78 7.32
CA VAL A 30 -5.26 -5.87 6.60
C VAL A 30 -6.38 -5.24 7.40
N GLY A 31 -7.30 -4.60 6.72
CA GLY A 31 -8.45 -3.95 7.35
C GLY A 31 -9.50 -3.58 6.31
N SER A 32 -10.66 -3.19 6.81
CA SER A 32 -11.75 -2.64 5.99
C SER A 32 -12.08 -1.25 6.55
N PRO A 33 -11.34 -0.21 6.14
CA PRO A 33 -11.48 1.13 6.69
C PRO A 33 -12.88 1.73 6.45
N GLN A 34 -13.55 1.20 5.44
CA GLN A 34 -14.93 1.56 5.10
C GLN A 34 -15.65 0.33 4.56
N TYR A 35 -16.96 0.22 4.83
CA TYR A 35 -17.80 -0.84 4.26
C TYR A 35 -17.67 -0.86 2.72
N GLY A 36 -17.41 -2.05 2.18
CA GLY A 36 -17.21 -2.25 0.74
C GLY A 36 -15.79 -1.95 0.24
N ILE A 37 -14.87 -1.55 1.11
CA ILE A 37 -13.46 -1.34 0.78
C ILE A 37 -12.59 -2.23 1.67
N ASP A 38 -11.89 -3.19 1.07
CA ASP A 38 -10.92 -4.03 1.73
C ASP A 38 -9.51 -3.52 1.40
N SER A 39 -8.69 -3.30 2.43
CA SER A 39 -7.37 -2.68 2.30
C SER A 39 -6.27 -3.58 2.84
N THR A 40 -5.15 -3.61 2.12
CA THR A 40 -3.90 -4.27 2.54
C THR A 40 -2.78 -3.25 2.48
N LEU A 41 -2.10 -3.04 3.61
CA LEU A 41 -0.95 -2.14 3.75
C LEU A 41 0.30 -2.98 3.99
N THR A 42 1.34 -2.78 3.20
CA THR A 42 2.62 -3.47 3.36
C THR A 42 3.73 -2.44 3.53
N TYR A 43 4.45 -2.54 4.64
CA TYR A 43 5.59 -1.69 4.97
C TYR A 43 6.88 -2.49 4.85
N THR A 44 7.86 -1.94 4.14
CA THR A 44 9.25 -2.41 4.19
C THR A 44 10.07 -1.39 4.98
N TYR A 45 10.79 -1.85 5.98
CA TYR A 45 11.48 -0.97 6.93
C TYR A 45 12.82 -1.54 7.37
N GLN A 46 13.67 -0.67 7.94
CA GLN A 46 14.96 -1.03 8.50
C GLN A 46 15.12 -0.39 9.88
N GLY A 47 15.18 -1.21 10.93
CA GLY A 47 15.04 -0.72 12.29
C GLY A 47 13.66 -0.11 12.50
N ASP A 48 13.59 1.19 12.84
CA ASP A 48 12.30 1.91 12.94
C ASP A 48 12.02 2.80 11.72
N LYS A 49 12.87 2.79 10.69
CA LYS A 49 12.71 3.62 9.50
C LYS A 49 11.95 2.88 8.40
N VAL A 50 10.78 3.38 8.02
CA VAL A 50 10.05 2.89 6.84
C VAL A 50 10.76 3.36 5.57
N LEU A 51 11.03 2.41 4.67
CA LEU A 51 11.64 2.66 3.36
C LEU A 51 10.58 2.78 2.28
N THR A 52 9.64 1.83 2.27
CA THR A 52 8.51 1.82 1.32
C THR A 52 7.23 1.41 2.00
N GLN A 53 6.12 1.92 1.48
CA GLN A 53 4.77 1.49 1.83
C GLN A 53 4.01 1.19 0.55
N THR A 54 3.29 0.07 0.52
CA THR A 54 2.33 -0.24 -0.53
C THR A 54 0.94 -0.37 0.09
N ALA A 55 -0.02 0.35 -0.46
CA ALA A 55 -1.44 0.20 -0.16
C ALA A 55 -2.13 -0.45 -1.36
N LYS A 56 -2.93 -1.49 -1.12
CA LYS A 56 -3.82 -2.11 -2.10
C LYS A 56 -5.22 -2.05 -1.56
N ASN A 57 -6.11 -1.32 -2.24
CA ASN A 57 -7.53 -1.22 -1.89
C ASN A 57 -8.37 -1.94 -2.95
N ILE A 58 -9.34 -2.71 -2.49
CA ILE A 58 -10.34 -3.37 -3.32
C ILE A 58 -11.68 -2.72 -3.01
N VAL A 59 -12.24 -2.02 -3.99
CA VAL A 59 -13.51 -1.31 -3.90
C VAL A 59 -14.59 -2.17 -4.55
N SER A 60 -15.43 -2.82 -3.77
CA SER A 60 -16.50 -3.71 -4.24
C SER A 60 -17.74 -2.92 -4.63
N TYR A 61 -18.13 -2.98 -5.90
CA TYR A 61 -19.31 -2.26 -6.40
C TYR A 61 -20.59 -2.77 -5.78
N ASP A 62 -20.77 -4.08 -5.70
CA ASP A 62 -21.96 -4.70 -5.13
C ASP A 62 -22.17 -4.35 -3.66
N LYS A 63 -21.07 -4.36 -2.86
CA LYS A 63 -21.14 -3.98 -1.44
C LYS A 63 -21.52 -2.51 -1.26
N LEU A 64 -21.01 -1.63 -2.14
CA LEU A 64 -21.30 -0.19 -2.09
C LEU A 64 -22.63 0.19 -2.74
N GLY A 65 -23.25 -0.70 -3.48
CA GLY A 65 -24.48 -0.42 -4.21
C GLY A 65 -24.27 0.54 -5.37
N ILE A 66 -23.11 0.54 -6.01
CA ILE A 66 -22.73 1.42 -7.11
C ILE A 66 -22.42 0.61 -8.37
N THR A 67 -22.50 1.26 -9.52
CA THR A 67 -22.07 0.74 -10.80
C THR A 67 -20.58 0.98 -11.04
N LYS A 68 -20.00 0.27 -12.00
CA LYS A 68 -18.61 0.51 -12.46
C LYS A 68 -18.40 1.95 -12.94
N GLU A 69 -19.40 2.53 -13.61
CA GLU A 69 -19.31 3.90 -14.14
C GLU A 69 -19.35 4.94 -13.02
N GLU A 70 -20.14 4.72 -11.99
CA GLU A 70 -20.15 5.57 -10.79
C GLU A 70 -18.82 5.47 -10.04
N ALA A 71 -18.27 4.26 -9.92
CA ALA A 71 -16.94 4.07 -9.35
C ALA A 71 -15.84 4.83 -10.13
N LYS A 72 -15.87 4.78 -11.47
CA LYS A 72 -14.93 5.56 -12.30
C LYS A 72 -15.07 7.05 -12.04
N THR A 73 -16.30 7.57 -12.05
CA THR A 73 -16.58 8.99 -11.82
C THR A 73 -16.05 9.45 -10.46
N ALA A 74 -16.15 8.60 -9.43
CA ALA A 74 -15.68 8.93 -8.09
C ALA A 74 -14.16 8.81 -7.94
N LEU A 75 -13.52 7.81 -8.54
CA LEU A 75 -12.11 7.48 -8.32
C LEU A 75 -11.14 8.20 -9.27
N GLU A 76 -11.57 8.58 -10.48
CA GLU A 76 -10.71 9.30 -11.43
C GLU A 76 -10.17 10.64 -10.90
N PRO A 77 -10.96 11.49 -10.24
CA PRO A 77 -10.43 12.72 -9.66
C PRO A 77 -9.40 12.46 -8.55
N VAL A 78 -9.60 11.38 -7.78
CA VAL A 78 -8.68 10.97 -6.73
C VAL A 78 -7.36 10.49 -7.35
N SER A 79 -7.41 9.65 -8.39
CA SER A 79 -6.22 9.13 -9.06
C SER A 79 -5.31 10.22 -9.60
N LYS A 80 -5.89 11.31 -10.15
CA LYS A 80 -5.15 12.45 -10.69
C LYS A 80 -4.31 13.21 -9.64
N GLN A 81 -4.69 13.13 -8.37
CA GLN A 81 -3.93 13.78 -7.29
C GLN A 81 -2.57 13.12 -7.05
N TYR A 82 -2.41 11.85 -7.45
CA TYR A 82 -1.17 11.08 -7.27
C TYR A 82 -0.21 11.17 -8.46
N GLU A 83 -0.64 11.78 -9.58
CA GLU A 83 0.18 11.91 -10.78
C GLU A 83 1.34 12.90 -10.55
N ASP A 84 2.48 12.64 -11.20
CA ASP A 84 3.66 13.49 -11.21
C ASP A 84 4.28 13.81 -9.83
N ILE A 85 4.08 12.94 -8.85
CA ILE A 85 4.74 13.05 -7.55
C ILE A 85 5.91 12.06 -7.50
N LYS A 86 7.12 12.59 -7.43
CA LYS A 86 8.33 11.77 -7.31
C LYS A 86 8.25 10.89 -6.06
N GLY A 87 8.53 9.60 -6.21
CA GLY A 87 8.47 8.62 -5.13
C GLY A 87 7.09 8.03 -4.87
N LEU A 88 6.07 8.44 -5.62
CA LEU A 88 4.76 7.82 -5.69
C LEU A 88 4.60 7.05 -6.99
N ASP A 89 4.00 5.85 -6.90
CA ASP A 89 3.51 5.08 -8.04
C ASP A 89 2.07 4.66 -7.73
N TYR A 90 1.14 5.14 -8.55
CA TYR A 90 -0.30 4.89 -8.37
C TYR A 90 -0.87 4.20 -9.60
N LYS A 91 -1.65 3.16 -9.35
CA LYS A 91 -2.35 2.41 -10.39
C LYS A 91 -3.79 2.14 -9.97
N LEU A 92 -4.74 2.50 -10.83
CA LEU A 92 -6.15 2.21 -10.69
C LEU A 92 -6.61 1.30 -11.83
N THR A 93 -7.28 0.19 -11.49
CA THR A 93 -7.79 -0.78 -12.45
C THR A 93 -9.26 -1.04 -12.16
N TYR A 94 -10.09 -1.03 -13.21
CA TYR A 94 -11.53 -1.29 -13.11
C TYR A 94 -11.85 -2.67 -13.69
N GLU A 95 -12.25 -3.58 -12.82
CA GLU A 95 -12.76 -4.91 -13.17
C GLU A 95 -14.29 -4.90 -13.29
N ASP A 96 -14.92 -6.04 -13.53
CA ASP A 96 -16.38 -6.09 -13.71
C ASP A 96 -17.16 -5.85 -12.42
N LYS A 97 -16.59 -6.25 -11.26
CA LYS A 97 -17.28 -6.20 -9.96
C LYS A 97 -16.58 -5.32 -8.92
N GLN A 98 -15.40 -4.83 -9.24
CA GLN A 98 -14.56 -4.09 -8.29
C GLN A 98 -13.59 -3.14 -9.00
N ALA A 99 -13.15 -2.10 -8.30
CA ALA A 99 -11.94 -1.38 -8.65
C ALA A 99 -10.80 -1.81 -7.72
N ILE A 100 -9.58 -1.83 -8.26
CA ILE A 100 -8.36 -2.10 -7.51
C ILE A 100 -7.45 -0.89 -7.62
N GLU A 101 -7.21 -0.25 -6.49
CA GLU A 101 -6.21 0.80 -6.34
C GLU A 101 -4.92 0.19 -5.78
N LYS A 102 -3.80 0.59 -6.32
CA LYS A 102 -2.48 0.26 -5.77
C LYS A 102 -1.63 1.53 -5.73
N LEU A 103 -1.22 1.91 -4.53
CA LEU A 103 -0.31 3.02 -4.28
C LEU A 103 0.97 2.48 -3.68
N THR A 104 2.12 2.85 -4.24
CA THR A 104 3.43 2.57 -3.67
C THR A 104 4.15 3.87 -3.36
N ILE A 105 4.61 4.04 -2.14
CA ILE A 105 5.36 5.20 -1.67
C ILE A 105 6.78 4.76 -1.38
N ASN A 106 7.75 5.37 -2.06
CA ASN A 106 9.18 5.26 -1.72
C ASN A 106 9.59 6.49 -0.93
N TYR A 107 9.71 6.36 0.39
CA TYR A 107 9.98 7.47 1.29
C TYR A 107 11.36 8.11 1.11
N GLU A 108 12.34 7.40 0.55
CA GLU A 108 13.66 7.95 0.28
C GLU A 108 13.69 8.84 -0.96
N LYS A 109 12.71 8.69 -1.86
CA LYS A 109 12.61 9.44 -3.11
C LYS A 109 11.42 10.42 -3.13
N LEU A 110 10.60 10.40 -2.09
CA LEU A 110 9.33 11.11 -2.03
C LEU A 110 9.51 12.63 -2.09
N ASP A 111 8.74 13.28 -2.96
CA ASP A 111 8.50 14.72 -2.90
C ASP A 111 7.48 14.99 -1.78
N TYR A 112 7.98 15.23 -0.57
CA TYR A 112 7.16 15.43 0.62
C TYR A 112 6.24 16.64 0.53
N ASP A 113 6.67 17.71 -0.15
CA ASP A 113 5.89 18.95 -0.25
C ASP A 113 4.68 18.78 -1.17
N LYS A 114 4.81 17.96 -2.21
CA LYS A 114 3.69 17.57 -3.05
C LYS A 114 2.81 16.51 -2.37
N ALA A 115 3.42 15.48 -1.79
CA ALA A 115 2.69 14.38 -1.18
C ALA A 115 1.78 14.80 -0.03
N LYS A 116 2.19 15.79 0.79
CA LYS A 116 1.36 16.34 1.88
C LYS A 116 0.08 17.03 1.41
N LYS A 117 -0.03 17.36 0.14
CA LYS A 117 -1.21 18.02 -0.45
C LYS A 117 -2.24 17.03 -1.00
N VAL A 118 -1.90 15.74 -1.01
CA VAL A 118 -2.76 14.68 -1.53
C VAL A 118 -3.64 14.15 -0.42
N ASP A 119 -4.95 14.12 -0.67
CA ASP A 119 -5.91 13.52 0.26
C ASP A 119 -5.60 12.03 0.45
N GLY A 120 -5.59 11.56 1.70
CA GLY A 120 -5.31 10.17 2.05
C GLY A 120 -3.83 9.84 2.27
N ILE A 121 -2.89 10.77 2.02
CA ILE A 121 -1.49 10.61 2.41
C ILE A 121 -1.26 11.33 3.74
N GLN A 122 -1.14 10.56 4.82
CA GLN A 122 -0.79 11.09 6.14
C GLN A 122 0.71 11.00 6.36
N ILE A 123 1.37 12.16 6.42
CA ILE A 123 2.79 12.28 6.73
C ILE A 123 2.90 13.16 7.98
N ASP A 124 2.93 12.51 9.14
CA ASP A 124 3.07 13.19 10.40
C ASP A 124 4.55 13.43 10.75
N GLY A 125 4.85 14.63 11.22
CA GLY A 125 6.14 14.99 11.77
C GLY A 125 7.14 15.58 10.79
N ASP A 126 8.37 15.65 11.26
CA ASP A 126 9.50 16.18 10.50
C ASP A 126 9.99 15.13 9.48
N SER A 127 9.71 15.39 8.21
CA SER A 127 10.09 14.50 7.10
C SER A 127 11.62 14.26 7.02
N SER A 128 12.43 15.12 7.62
CA SER A 128 13.90 14.95 7.68
C SER A 128 14.33 13.75 8.54
N LYS A 129 13.48 13.32 9.47
CA LYS A 129 13.71 12.17 10.37
C LYS A 129 13.22 10.85 9.79
N GLY A 130 12.55 10.87 8.64
CA GLY A 130 11.90 9.71 8.04
C GLY A 130 10.59 9.31 8.75
N ILE A 131 9.98 8.24 8.28
CA ILE A 131 8.72 7.69 8.81
C ILE A 131 9.05 6.56 9.78
N SER A 132 8.51 6.64 11.01
CA SER A 132 8.69 5.61 12.05
C SER A 132 7.75 4.43 11.80
N MET A 133 8.30 3.21 11.75
CA MET A 133 7.51 1.98 11.62
C MET A 133 6.60 1.75 12.83
N LYS A 134 7.12 2.02 14.04
CA LYS A 134 6.34 1.89 15.27
C LYS A 134 5.11 2.80 15.26
N LYS A 135 5.30 4.10 14.92
CA LYS A 135 4.17 5.05 14.83
C LYS A 135 3.18 4.68 13.71
N SER A 136 3.70 4.20 12.57
CA SER A 136 2.85 3.74 11.46
C SER A 136 2.00 2.55 11.88
N GLN A 137 2.57 1.59 12.60
CA GLN A 137 1.84 0.45 13.14
C GLN A 137 0.76 0.90 14.14
N GLU A 138 1.11 1.73 15.13
CA GLU A 138 0.16 2.26 16.11
C GLU A 138 -1.02 2.99 15.42
N LEU A 139 -0.72 3.76 14.38
CA LEU A 139 -1.74 4.48 13.61
C LEU A 139 -2.69 3.52 12.89
N VAL A 140 -2.18 2.57 12.10
CA VAL A 140 -3.04 1.65 11.34
C VAL A 140 -3.83 0.72 12.23
N GLU A 141 -3.26 0.25 13.34
CA GLU A 141 -3.97 -0.54 14.36
C GLU A 141 -5.10 0.28 15.01
N SER A 142 -4.89 1.57 15.27
CA SER A 142 -5.94 2.46 15.78
C SER A 142 -7.09 2.68 14.79
N GLN A 143 -6.82 2.50 13.50
CA GLN A 143 -7.80 2.55 12.41
C GLN A 143 -8.48 1.20 12.13
N GLY A 144 -8.22 0.18 12.95
CA GLY A 144 -8.85 -1.13 12.85
C GLY A 144 -8.16 -2.12 11.92
N TYR A 145 -6.94 -1.83 11.49
CA TYR A 145 -6.13 -2.80 10.77
C TYR A 145 -5.51 -3.82 11.73
N THR A 146 -5.28 -5.02 11.22
CA THR A 146 -4.62 -6.11 11.96
C THR A 146 -3.39 -6.61 11.20
N GLU A 147 -2.29 -6.88 11.94
CA GLU A 147 -1.08 -7.44 11.34
C GLU A 147 -1.33 -8.87 10.86
N GLN A 148 -0.99 -9.17 9.61
CA GLN A 148 -0.92 -10.55 9.10
C GLN A 148 0.40 -11.19 9.55
N LYS A 149 0.30 -12.31 10.23
CA LYS A 149 1.44 -13.15 10.64
C LYS A 149 1.74 -14.20 9.60
#